data_2ee9d0cf9fd52df93eb5cbcc284bc810
#
_entry.id   2ee9d0cf9fd52df93eb5cbcc284bc810
#
_cell.length_a   1.000
_cell.length_b   1.000
_cell.length_c   1.000
_cell.angle_alpha   90.00
_cell.angle_beta   90.00
_cell.angle_gamma   90.00
#
_symmetry.space_group_name_H-M   'P 1'
#
loop_
_entity.id
_entity.type
_entity.pdbx_description
1 polymer ?
#
loop_
_entity_poly.entity_id
_entity_poly.type
_entity_poly.pdbx_seq_one_letter_code
_entity_poly.pdbx_strand_id
1 'polypeptide(L)'
;MSTTNDARAIAHAIVAAHGLRFGAITSAPISAPNFSSDDPVYRGAKQACTALGFIEIDAECLAHAWHAKTQRLSSFDAMLWPDTPEDFGMRPFPPTARDDAFPPSPERLGLYAVLPDAQWVGRMARAGVPTVQLRFKSDDASAIEREVQAAVEAVQGTGALLFINDHWQVAIAAGAYGIHLGQEDLDALSPNELAQLRASGLRLGVSTHGYAEMVRADKVSPSYIAMGAVYPTTLKKMATAPQGVARLGAYARLLRGYPQVGIGGIDAVRLPEVLATGVGSVAVVRALVAAEDPEATAAQWMAAMSAAAVSN
;
A
#
# COMPACT_ATOMS: atom_id res chain seq x y z
N MET A 1 19.49 37.08 -5.14
CA MET A 1 18.04 36.85 -5.33
C MET A 1 17.55 36.11 -4.11
N SER A 2 16.36 36.43 -3.58
CA SER A 2 15.93 35.90 -2.30
C SER A 2 15.53 34.42 -2.45
N THR A 3 15.97 33.53 -1.57
CA THR A 3 15.63 32.08 -1.49
C THR A 3 14.11 31.83 -1.55
N THR A 4 13.31 32.81 -1.13
CA THR A 4 11.84 32.75 -1.18
C THR A 4 11.29 32.85 -2.61
N ASN A 5 11.90 33.65 -3.49
CA ASN A 5 11.49 33.75 -4.90
C ASN A 5 11.82 32.46 -5.66
N ASP A 6 12.97 31.85 -5.37
CA ASP A 6 13.38 30.58 -5.97
C ASP A 6 12.44 29.45 -5.56
N ALA A 7 12.07 29.35 -4.28
CA ALA A 7 11.12 28.35 -3.78
C ALA A 7 9.73 28.47 -4.44
N ARG A 8 9.24 29.72 -4.64
CA ARG A 8 7.95 29.95 -5.30
C ARG A 8 7.98 29.56 -6.79
N ALA A 9 9.06 29.85 -7.50
CA ALA A 9 9.25 29.45 -8.88
C ALA A 9 9.27 27.91 -9.02
N ILE A 10 9.98 27.22 -8.12
CA ILE A 10 10.03 25.76 -8.05
C ILE A 10 8.62 25.18 -7.79
N ALA A 11 7.88 25.73 -6.81
CA ALA A 11 6.53 25.28 -6.53
C ALA A 11 5.61 25.39 -7.76
N HIS A 12 5.65 26.52 -8.47
CA HIS A 12 4.87 26.72 -9.69
C HIS A 12 5.27 25.73 -10.79
N ALA A 13 6.56 25.46 -10.97
CA ALA A 13 7.06 24.52 -11.98
C ALA A 13 6.55 23.09 -11.70
N ILE A 14 6.61 22.63 -10.45
CA ILE A 14 6.11 21.30 -10.04
C ILE A 14 4.59 21.22 -10.25
N VAL A 15 3.82 22.21 -9.81
CA VAL A 15 2.36 22.24 -9.99
C VAL A 15 1.98 22.26 -11.47
N ALA A 16 2.68 23.04 -12.29
CA ALA A 16 2.47 23.08 -13.74
C ALA A 16 2.73 21.70 -14.38
N ALA A 17 3.79 21.01 -13.97
CA ALA A 17 4.15 19.69 -14.50
C ALA A 17 3.18 18.56 -14.07
N HIS A 18 2.63 18.62 -12.86
CA HIS A 18 1.91 17.49 -12.25
C HIS A 18 0.46 17.78 -11.86
N GLY A 19 -0.02 19.02 -12.01
CA GLY A 19 -1.38 19.42 -11.59
C GLY A 19 -2.48 18.65 -12.30
N LEU A 20 -2.36 18.40 -13.59
CA LEU A 20 -3.33 17.57 -14.35
C LEU A 20 -3.34 16.12 -13.87
N ARG A 21 -2.19 15.60 -13.47
CA ARG A 21 -2.06 14.21 -13.00
C ARG A 21 -2.65 13.99 -11.60
N PHE A 22 -2.38 14.88 -10.66
CA PHE A 22 -2.75 14.69 -9.25
C PHE A 22 -3.98 15.48 -8.81
N GLY A 23 -4.51 16.34 -9.68
CA GLY A 23 -5.66 17.19 -9.36
C GLY A 23 -5.26 18.36 -8.45
N ALA A 24 -4.61 19.39 -9.02
CA ALA A 24 -4.29 20.59 -8.24
C ALA A 24 -5.55 21.24 -7.67
N ILE A 25 -5.57 21.48 -6.37
CA ILE A 25 -6.63 22.26 -5.72
C ILE A 25 -6.30 23.75 -5.97
N THR A 26 -6.86 24.32 -7.05
CA THR A 26 -6.55 25.67 -7.51
C THR A 26 -7.17 26.79 -6.68
N SER A 27 -7.98 26.48 -5.66
CA SER A 27 -8.84 27.48 -5.00
C SER A 27 -8.78 27.56 -3.47
N ALA A 28 -8.04 26.70 -2.77
CA ALA A 28 -7.88 26.83 -1.33
C ALA A 28 -6.70 27.76 -1.02
N PRO A 29 -6.84 28.74 -0.09
CA PRO A 29 -5.70 29.44 0.46
C PRO A 29 -4.81 28.39 1.15
N ILE A 30 -3.65 28.13 0.58
CA ILE A 30 -2.65 27.23 1.16
C ILE A 30 -2.24 27.86 2.47
N SER A 31 -2.63 27.27 3.58
CA SER A 31 -2.03 27.56 4.89
C SER A 31 -0.51 27.45 4.69
N ALA A 32 0.23 28.47 5.10
CA ALA A 32 1.69 28.45 4.91
C ALA A 32 2.23 27.19 5.61
N PRO A 33 2.83 26.24 4.88
CA PRO A 33 3.30 25.01 5.49
C PRO A 33 4.45 25.35 6.46
N ASN A 34 4.54 24.59 7.55
CA ASN A 34 5.72 24.62 8.39
C ASN A 34 6.90 24.05 7.61
N PHE A 35 8.04 24.72 7.64
CA PHE A 35 9.24 24.26 6.96
C PHE A 35 10.30 23.81 7.97
N SER A 36 10.87 22.61 7.75
CA SER A 36 11.98 22.09 8.53
C SER A 36 13.35 22.45 7.93
N SER A 37 13.36 23.08 6.72
CA SER A 37 14.58 23.50 6.01
C SER A 37 14.35 24.82 5.27
N ASP A 38 15.43 25.61 5.12
CA ASP A 38 15.46 26.83 4.32
C ASP A 38 15.87 26.59 2.85
N ASP A 39 16.18 25.36 2.48
CA ASP A 39 16.52 24.99 1.11
C ASP A 39 15.37 25.31 0.14
N PRO A 40 15.63 26.04 -0.97
CA PRO A 40 14.56 26.47 -1.87
C PRO A 40 13.87 25.32 -2.61
N VAL A 41 14.56 24.21 -2.91
CA VAL A 41 13.95 23.03 -3.55
C VAL A 41 13.01 22.34 -2.56
N TYR A 42 13.46 22.12 -1.32
CA TYR A 42 12.61 21.55 -0.27
C TYR A 42 11.36 22.41 -0.04
N ARG A 43 11.52 23.74 0.15
CA ARG A 43 10.38 24.64 0.41
C ARG A 43 9.41 24.69 -0.77
N GLY A 44 9.93 24.81 -1.99
CA GLY A 44 9.11 24.82 -3.20
C GLY A 44 8.36 23.50 -3.42
N ALA A 45 9.04 22.37 -3.23
CA ALA A 45 8.43 21.06 -3.34
C ALA A 45 7.33 20.83 -2.28
N LYS A 46 7.55 21.24 -1.02
CA LYS A 46 6.54 21.13 0.03
C LYS A 46 5.29 21.95 -0.30
N GLN A 47 5.46 23.20 -0.75
CA GLN A 47 4.36 24.06 -1.21
C GLN A 47 3.60 23.42 -2.37
N ALA A 48 4.33 22.90 -3.38
CA ALA A 48 3.72 22.25 -4.53
C ALA A 48 2.93 20.99 -4.13
N CYS A 49 3.50 20.11 -3.32
CA CYS A 49 2.84 18.88 -2.89
C CYS A 49 1.58 19.15 -2.05
N THR A 50 1.60 20.18 -1.19
CA THR A 50 0.40 20.65 -0.48
C THR A 50 -0.66 21.15 -1.47
N ALA A 51 -0.28 21.94 -2.47
CA ALA A 51 -1.18 22.42 -3.53
C ALA A 51 -1.73 21.31 -4.41
N LEU A 52 -0.99 20.21 -4.57
CA LEU A 52 -1.44 18.98 -5.26
C LEU A 52 -2.31 18.08 -4.36
N GLY A 53 -2.65 18.52 -3.15
CA GLY A 53 -3.56 17.84 -2.24
C GLY A 53 -2.94 16.67 -1.46
N PHE A 54 -1.60 16.61 -1.34
CA PHE A 54 -0.95 15.69 -0.39
C PHE A 54 -1.11 16.22 1.03
N ILE A 55 -1.35 15.32 1.99
CA ILE A 55 -1.39 15.67 3.41
C ILE A 55 -0.02 16.11 3.91
N GLU A 56 0.03 16.83 5.03
CA GLU A 56 1.24 17.47 5.55
C GLU A 56 2.44 16.51 5.65
N ILE A 57 2.26 15.31 6.20
CA ILE A 57 3.33 14.34 6.38
C ILE A 57 3.86 13.77 5.04
N ASP A 58 2.99 13.63 4.04
CA ASP A 58 3.38 13.18 2.70
C ASP A 58 4.04 14.31 1.91
N ALA A 59 3.55 15.55 2.06
CA ALA A 59 4.17 16.72 1.46
C ALA A 59 5.58 16.96 2.02
N GLU A 60 5.78 16.73 3.32
CA GLU A 60 7.11 16.75 3.96
C GLU A 60 8.03 15.65 3.39
N CYS A 61 7.54 14.41 3.32
CA CYS A 61 8.27 13.28 2.77
C CYS A 61 8.71 13.54 1.31
N LEU A 62 7.79 14.03 0.48
CA LEU A 62 8.07 14.41 -0.91
C LEU A 62 9.04 15.58 -1.02
N ALA A 63 8.96 16.58 -0.13
CA ALA A 63 9.90 17.72 -0.14
C ALA A 63 11.34 17.27 0.11
N HIS A 64 11.54 16.36 1.07
CA HIS A 64 12.84 15.76 1.30
C HIS A 64 13.31 14.91 0.10
N ALA A 65 12.41 14.16 -0.53
CA ALA A 65 12.74 13.36 -1.71
C ALA A 65 13.14 14.25 -2.91
N TRP A 66 12.44 15.37 -3.15
CA TRP A 66 12.80 16.36 -4.17
C TRP A 66 14.18 16.97 -3.91
N HIS A 67 14.45 17.35 -2.66
CA HIS A 67 15.76 17.87 -2.27
C HIS A 67 16.86 16.83 -2.50
N ALA A 68 16.71 15.61 -1.96
CA ALA A 68 17.68 14.54 -2.11
C ALA A 68 17.95 14.19 -3.58
N LYS A 69 16.89 14.07 -4.40
CA LYS A 69 17.00 13.87 -5.85
C LYS A 69 17.80 14.97 -6.52
N THR A 70 17.54 16.25 -6.19
CA THR A 70 18.24 17.38 -6.76
C THR A 70 19.72 17.36 -6.39
N GLN A 71 20.04 17.01 -5.15
CA GLN A 71 21.44 16.85 -4.72
C GLN A 71 22.12 15.70 -5.47
N ARG A 72 21.49 14.54 -5.57
CA ARG A 72 22.01 13.36 -6.27
C ARG A 72 22.26 13.62 -7.77
N LEU A 73 21.35 14.34 -8.44
CA LEU A 73 21.45 14.66 -9.87
C LEU A 73 22.20 15.98 -10.15
N SER A 74 22.56 16.74 -9.12
CA SER A 74 23.16 18.08 -9.23
C SER A 74 22.33 19.07 -10.06
N SER A 75 21.02 18.79 -10.25
CA SER A 75 20.10 19.64 -11.02
C SER A 75 18.66 19.39 -10.60
N PHE A 76 17.87 20.47 -10.56
CA PHE A 76 16.42 20.40 -10.35
C PHE A 76 15.70 20.23 -11.71
N ASP A 77 14.80 19.26 -11.79
CA ASP A 77 13.91 19.05 -12.93
C ASP A 77 12.49 18.80 -12.45
N ALA A 78 11.60 19.77 -12.62
CA ALA A 78 10.21 19.70 -12.21
C ALA A 78 9.39 18.61 -12.93
N MET A 79 9.80 18.16 -14.10
CA MET A 79 9.07 17.16 -14.89
C MET A 79 9.23 15.74 -14.33
N LEU A 80 10.32 15.46 -13.62
CA LEU A 80 10.67 14.15 -13.12
C LEU A 80 10.22 13.97 -11.67
N TRP A 81 9.02 13.40 -11.45
CA TRP A 81 8.53 13.08 -10.10
C TRP A 81 9.49 12.15 -9.34
N PRO A 82 9.77 12.38 -8.04
CA PRO A 82 10.63 11.50 -7.26
C PRO A 82 10.04 10.09 -7.14
N ASP A 83 10.79 9.07 -7.52
CA ASP A 83 10.42 7.66 -7.46
C ASP A 83 11.61 6.73 -7.19
N THR A 84 12.75 7.30 -6.82
CA THR A 84 13.95 6.56 -6.43
C THR A 84 13.93 6.33 -4.92
N PRO A 85 13.94 5.08 -4.43
CA PRO A 85 13.79 4.78 -3.00
C PRO A 85 14.78 5.49 -2.09
N GLU A 86 16.03 5.63 -2.53
CA GLU A 86 17.09 6.30 -1.78
C GLU A 86 16.79 7.79 -1.54
N ASP A 87 16.09 8.45 -2.47
CA ASP A 87 15.69 9.86 -2.32
C ASP A 87 14.66 10.04 -1.19
N PHE A 88 13.91 8.98 -0.85
CA PHE A 88 12.97 8.93 0.28
C PHE A 88 13.62 8.43 1.59
N GLY A 89 14.91 8.17 1.59
CA GLY A 89 15.61 7.61 2.74
C GLY A 89 15.20 6.15 3.04
N MET A 90 14.68 5.45 2.05
CA MET A 90 14.38 4.01 2.17
C MET A 90 15.68 3.21 2.19
N ARG A 91 15.60 2.04 2.81
CA ARG A 91 16.73 1.12 2.95
C ARG A 91 17.15 0.55 1.59
N PRO A 92 18.39 0.04 1.45
CA PRO A 92 18.87 -0.51 0.18
C PRO A 92 17.94 -1.57 -0.43
N PHE A 93 17.78 -1.53 -1.75
CA PHE A 93 16.97 -2.44 -2.54
C PHE A 93 17.84 -3.54 -3.18
N PRO A 94 17.29 -4.75 -3.42
CA PRO A 94 15.92 -5.18 -3.09
C PRO A 94 15.73 -5.46 -1.60
N PRO A 95 14.49 -5.28 -1.05
CA PRO A 95 14.21 -5.53 0.36
C PRO A 95 14.52 -6.95 0.82
N THR A 96 14.35 -7.92 -0.07
CA THR A 96 14.59 -9.36 0.19
C THR A 96 16.05 -9.71 0.47
N ALA A 97 17.00 -8.84 0.14
CA ALA A 97 18.41 -9.03 0.45
C ALA A 97 18.80 -8.54 1.87
N ARG A 98 17.85 -8.01 2.64
CA ARG A 98 18.11 -7.51 3.99
C ARG A 98 18.06 -8.64 5.00
N ASP A 99 19.01 -8.68 5.93
CA ASP A 99 19.11 -9.74 6.94
C ASP A 99 17.90 -9.83 7.88
N ASP A 100 17.17 -8.72 8.04
CA ASP A 100 15.97 -8.62 8.86
C ASP A 100 14.67 -8.59 8.02
N ALA A 101 14.71 -8.98 6.75
CA ALA A 101 13.51 -9.08 5.94
C ALA A 101 12.57 -10.18 6.44
N PHE A 102 11.27 -9.93 6.37
CA PHE A 102 10.28 -11.00 6.49
C PHE A 102 10.38 -11.98 5.31
N PRO A 103 9.98 -13.25 5.48
CA PRO A 103 10.01 -14.22 4.39
C PRO A 103 9.32 -13.70 3.13
N PRO A 104 9.84 -13.95 1.93
CA PRO A 104 9.30 -13.39 0.70
C PRO A 104 7.91 -13.95 0.38
N SER A 105 7.04 -13.10 -0.16
CA SER A 105 5.81 -13.48 -0.84
C SER A 105 6.07 -13.61 -2.35
N PRO A 106 5.19 -14.28 -3.11
CA PRO A 106 5.22 -14.19 -4.57
C PRO A 106 5.18 -12.73 -5.02
N GLU A 107 5.88 -12.39 -6.10
CA GLU A 107 5.89 -11.04 -6.67
C GLU A 107 4.49 -10.53 -6.99
N ARG A 108 3.61 -11.44 -7.44
CA ARG A 108 2.20 -11.18 -7.70
C ARG A 108 1.33 -12.08 -6.80
N LEU A 109 0.62 -11.47 -5.88
CA LEU A 109 -0.36 -12.14 -5.03
C LEU A 109 -1.69 -12.36 -5.77
N GLY A 110 -1.86 -11.77 -6.95
CA GLY A 110 -3.04 -11.93 -7.81
C GLY A 110 -4.29 -11.28 -7.25
N LEU A 111 -5.44 -11.93 -7.47
CA LEU A 111 -6.69 -11.55 -6.80
C LEU A 111 -6.58 -11.86 -5.33
N TYR A 112 -6.77 -10.84 -4.51
CA TYR A 112 -6.64 -10.92 -3.06
C TYR A 112 -8.02 -10.71 -2.42
N ALA A 113 -8.65 -11.76 -1.93
CA ALA A 113 -9.97 -11.68 -1.31
C ALA A 113 -9.85 -11.40 0.19
N VAL A 114 -10.41 -10.28 0.67
CA VAL A 114 -10.52 -9.97 2.10
C VAL A 114 -11.92 -10.36 2.57
N LEU A 115 -11.99 -11.29 3.52
CA LEU A 115 -13.17 -12.11 3.80
C LEU A 115 -13.53 -12.07 5.29
N PRO A 116 -14.82 -12.08 5.65
CA PRO A 116 -15.27 -11.85 7.03
C PRO A 116 -15.12 -13.05 7.96
N ASP A 117 -15.10 -14.27 7.43
CA ASP A 117 -15.11 -15.51 8.20
C ASP A 117 -14.42 -16.67 7.46
N ALA A 118 -14.20 -17.79 8.17
CA ALA A 118 -13.53 -18.98 7.66
C ALA A 118 -14.34 -19.69 6.57
N GLN A 119 -15.68 -19.60 6.59
CA GLN A 119 -16.53 -20.18 5.56
C GLN A 119 -16.26 -19.48 4.22
N TRP A 120 -16.23 -18.16 4.20
CA TRP A 120 -15.86 -17.37 3.03
C TRP A 120 -14.43 -17.61 2.57
N VAL A 121 -13.48 -17.74 3.51
CA VAL A 121 -12.09 -18.08 3.21
C VAL A 121 -12.02 -19.40 2.45
N GLY A 122 -12.61 -20.46 2.98
CA GLY A 122 -12.64 -21.78 2.33
C GLY A 122 -13.38 -21.77 0.99
N ARG A 123 -14.48 -21.00 0.88
CA ARG A 123 -15.25 -20.86 -0.36
C ARG A 123 -14.40 -20.25 -1.49
N MET A 124 -13.73 -19.11 -1.23
CA MET A 124 -12.90 -18.44 -2.23
C MET A 124 -11.62 -19.20 -2.53
N ALA A 125 -11.00 -19.83 -1.54
CA ALA A 125 -9.84 -20.68 -1.75
C ALA A 125 -10.14 -21.87 -2.68
N ARG A 126 -11.27 -22.54 -2.48
CA ARG A 126 -11.74 -23.64 -3.37
C ARG A 126 -12.12 -23.15 -4.77
N ALA A 127 -12.55 -21.89 -4.91
CA ALA A 127 -12.79 -21.27 -6.21
C ALA A 127 -11.49 -20.88 -6.94
N GLY A 128 -10.32 -21.17 -6.36
CA GLY A 128 -9.01 -20.91 -6.97
C GLY A 128 -8.47 -19.51 -6.74
N VAL A 129 -9.04 -18.72 -5.83
CA VAL A 129 -8.50 -17.40 -5.48
C VAL A 129 -7.11 -17.59 -4.85
N PRO A 130 -6.04 -17.00 -5.44
CA PRO A 130 -4.67 -17.33 -5.03
C PRO A 130 -4.29 -16.77 -3.65
N THR A 131 -4.92 -15.68 -3.21
CA THR A 131 -4.64 -15.06 -1.92
C THR A 131 -5.94 -14.70 -1.22
N VAL A 132 -6.07 -15.13 0.03
CA VAL A 132 -7.23 -14.88 0.88
C VAL A 132 -6.79 -14.29 2.22
N GLN A 133 -7.58 -13.37 2.77
CA GLN A 133 -7.34 -12.80 4.09
C GLN A 133 -8.57 -12.99 4.96
N LEU A 134 -8.39 -13.60 6.11
CA LEU A 134 -9.41 -13.59 7.16
C LEU A 134 -9.37 -12.24 7.89
N ARG A 135 -10.45 -11.47 7.76
CA ARG A 135 -10.65 -10.20 8.49
C ARG A 135 -11.87 -10.35 9.42
N PHE A 136 -11.72 -11.19 10.40
CA PHE A 136 -12.73 -11.44 11.42
C PHE A 136 -12.64 -10.38 12.53
N LYS A 137 -13.74 -9.73 12.86
CA LYS A 137 -13.82 -8.70 13.89
C LYS A 137 -14.65 -9.21 15.05
N SER A 138 -14.01 -9.42 16.20
CA SER A 138 -14.62 -9.87 17.45
C SER A 138 -13.78 -9.40 18.63
N ASP A 139 -14.42 -9.18 19.77
CA ASP A 139 -13.76 -8.93 21.07
C ASP A 139 -13.63 -10.23 21.90
N ASP A 140 -14.17 -11.35 21.40
CA ASP A 140 -14.05 -12.68 22.02
C ASP A 140 -12.80 -13.40 21.49
N ALA A 141 -11.77 -13.49 22.34
CA ALA A 141 -10.50 -14.15 22.00
C ALA A 141 -10.71 -15.62 21.58
N SER A 142 -11.59 -16.36 22.25
CA SER A 142 -11.86 -17.76 21.91
C SER A 142 -12.58 -17.89 20.56
N ALA A 143 -13.44 -16.92 20.19
CA ALA A 143 -14.04 -16.89 18.87
C ALA A 143 -12.98 -16.60 17.79
N ILE A 144 -12.04 -15.68 18.04
CA ILE A 144 -10.93 -15.39 17.14
C ILE A 144 -10.07 -16.62 16.92
N GLU A 145 -9.67 -17.33 17.99
CA GLU A 145 -8.87 -18.54 17.89
C GLU A 145 -9.56 -19.62 17.05
N ARG A 146 -10.85 -19.88 17.31
CA ARG A 146 -11.64 -20.87 16.55
C ARG A 146 -11.74 -20.48 15.07
N GLU A 147 -11.99 -19.22 14.79
CA GLU A 147 -12.17 -18.73 13.43
C GLU A 147 -10.87 -18.77 12.62
N VAL A 148 -9.74 -18.39 13.23
CA VAL A 148 -8.41 -18.47 12.61
C VAL A 148 -8.05 -19.95 12.34
N GLN A 149 -8.26 -20.84 13.31
CA GLN A 149 -8.00 -22.27 13.13
C GLN A 149 -8.86 -22.85 12.00
N ALA A 150 -10.16 -22.55 11.96
CA ALA A 150 -11.07 -22.99 10.91
C ALA A 150 -10.65 -22.46 9.53
N ALA A 151 -10.15 -21.22 9.44
CA ALA A 151 -9.66 -20.65 8.19
C ALA A 151 -8.39 -21.36 7.69
N VAL A 152 -7.45 -21.68 8.60
CA VAL A 152 -6.23 -22.45 8.27
C VAL A 152 -6.61 -23.84 7.73
N GLU A 153 -7.56 -24.52 8.37
CA GLU A 153 -8.05 -25.81 7.90
C GLU A 153 -8.76 -25.70 6.55
N ALA A 154 -9.57 -24.65 6.36
CA ALA A 154 -10.37 -24.45 5.15
C ALA A 154 -9.53 -24.22 3.87
N VAL A 155 -8.28 -23.75 3.98
CA VAL A 155 -7.39 -23.54 2.84
C VAL A 155 -6.49 -24.74 2.54
N GLN A 156 -6.50 -25.77 3.38
CA GLN A 156 -5.66 -26.95 3.16
C GLN A 156 -5.99 -27.62 1.82
N GLY A 157 -4.95 -27.92 1.05
CA GLY A 157 -5.06 -28.55 -0.27
C GLY A 157 -5.56 -27.65 -1.40
N THR A 158 -5.83 -26.35 -1.14
CA THR A 158 -6.31 -25.40 -2.19
C THR A 158 -5.17 -24.66 -2.89
N GLY A 159 -4.01 -24.56 -2.29
CA GLY A 159 -2.90 -23.73 -2.78
C GLY A 159 -3.05 -22.22 -2.49
N ALA A 160 -4.15 -21.78 -1.88
CA ALA A 160 -4.36 -20.39 -1.52
C ALA A 160 -3.45 -19.94 -0.37
N LEU A 161 -2.91 -18.73 -0.48
CA LEU A 161 -2.09 -18.09 0.54
C LEU A 161 -3.02 -17.40 1.56
N LEU A 162 -3.05 -17.89 2.81
CA LEU A 162 -3.90 -17.33 3.86
C LEU A 162 -3.15 -16.30 4.72
N PHE A 163 -3.62 -15.08 4.70
CA PHE A 163 -3.21 -14.04 5.66
C PHE A 163 -4.29 -13.82 6.72
N ILE A 164 -3.87 -13.66 7.98
CA ILE A 164 -4.75 -13.29 9.09
C ILE A 164 -4.63 -11.79 9.33
N ASN A 165 -5.73 -11.08 9.52
CA ASN A 165 -5.72 -9.64 9.81
C ASN A 165 -5.59 -9.40 11.31
N ASP A 166 -4.66 -8.57 11.75
CA ASP A 166 -4.39 -8.05 13.10
C ASP A 166 -3.94 -9.12 14.15
N HIS A 167 -4.51 -10.30 14.20
CA HIS A 167 -4.34 -11.31 15.26
C HIS A 167 -3.08 -12.16 15.08
N TRP A 168 -1.89 -11.54 15.18
CA TRP A 168 -0.63 -12.18 14.82
C TRP A 168 -0.22 -13.35 15.74
N GLN A 169 -0.49 -13.28 17.07
CA GLN A 169 -0.18 -14.38 17.99
C GLN A 169 -0.98 -15.63 17.64
N VAL A 170 -2.27 -15.45 17.35
CA VAL A 170 -3.16 -16.55 16.96
C VAL A 170 -2.76 -17.10 15.59
N ALA A 171 -2.36 -16.22 14.65
CA ALA A 171 -1.87 -16.65 13.35
C ALA A 171 -0.60 -17.53 13.45
N ILE A 172 0.33 -17.19 14.36
CA ILE A 172 1.51 -18.02 14.65
C ILE A 172 1.08 -19.37 15.21
N ALA A 173 0.22 -19.37 16.22
CA ALA A 173 -0.22 -20.62 16.89
C ALA A 173 -0.96 -21.57 15.94
N ALA A 174 -1.76 -21.03 15.01
CA ALA A 174 -2.50 -21.80 14.02
C ALA A 174 -1.69 -22.22 12.80
N GLY A 175 -0.46 -21.70 12.62
CA GLY A 175 0.39 -22.00 11.46
C GLY A 175 -0.12 -21.40 10.15
N ALA A 176 -0.66 -20.18 10.17
CA ALA A 176 -1.08 -19.45 8.98
C ALA A 176 0.09 -19.19 8.04
N TYR A 177 -0.18 -18.84 6.78
CA TYR A 177 0.85 -18.44 5.83
C TYR A 177 1.47 -17.08 6.16
N GLY A 178 0.65 -16.14 6.63
CA GLY A 178 1.10 -14.80 6.96
C GLY A 178 0.10 -14.00 7.78
N ILE A 179 0.51 -12.78 8.08
CA ILE A 179 -0.23 -11.78 8.84
C ILE A 179 -0.33 -10.49 8.03
N HIS A 180 -1.43 -9.76 8.16
CA HIS A 180 -1.59 -8.42 7.62
C HIS A 180 -1.87 -7.43 8.74
N LEU A 181 -1.07 -6.37 8.81
CA LEU A 181 -1.18 -5.32 9.83
C LEU A 181 -1.48 -3.96 9.21
N GLY A 182 -2.32 -3.17 9.90
CA GLY A 182 -2.45 -1.75 9.68
C GLY A 182 -1.28 -0.98 10.30
N GLN A 183 -1.24 0.34 10.08
CA GLN A 183 -0.20 1.19 10.66
C GLN A 183 -0.29 1.27 12.19
N GLU A 184 -1.52 1.36 12.72
CA GLU A 184 -1.77 1.39 14.17
C GLU A 184 -1.32 0.09 14.85
N ASP A 185 -1.62 -1.06 14.22
CA ASP A 185 -1.23 -2.38 14.73
C ASP A 185 0.29 -2.56 14.68
N LEU A 186 0.93 -2.10 13.60
CA LEU A 186 2.39 -2.13 13.46
C LEU A 186 3.08 -1.24 14.50
N ASP A 187 2.54 -0.05 14.76
CA ASP A 187 3.07 0.90 15.76
C ASP A 187 2.87 0.40 17.20
N ALA A 188 1.85 -0.42 17.44
CA ALA A 188 1.60 -1.02 18.76
C ALA A 188 2.58 -2.14 19.12
N LEU A 189 3.28 -2.72 18.13
CA LEU A 189 4.27 -3.78 18.39
C LEU A 189 5.52 -3.21 19.09
N SER A 190 5.84 -3.78 20.22
CA SER A 190 7.17 -3.58 20.82
C SER A 190 8.28 -4.19 19.94
N PRO A 191 9.54 -3.75 20.08
CA PRO A 191 10.66 -4.37 19.36
C PRO A 191 10.78 -5.89 19.58
N ASN A 192 10.44 -6.38 20.77
CA ASN A 192 10.46 -7.81 21.08
C ASN A 192 9.35 -8.58 20.35
N GLU A 193 8.13 -8.03 20.29
CA GLU A 193 7.01 -8.63 19.56
C GLU A 193 7.28 -8.65 18.05
N LEU A 194 7.85 -7.57 17.49
CA LEU A 194 8.26 -7.54 16.10
C LEU A 194 9.34 -8.59 15.81
N ALA A 195 10.30 -8.78 16.71
CA ALA A 195 11.32 -9.82 16.60
C ALA A 195 10.71 -11.22 16.69
N GLN A 196 9.75 -11.43 17.59
CA GLN A 196 9.01 -12.70 17.71
C GLN A 196 8.22 -13.01 16.43
N LEU A 197 7.50 -12.00 15.89
CA LEU A 197 6.76 -12.15 14.65
C LEU A 197 7.70 -12.51 13.49
N ARG A 198 8.84 -11.85 13.38
CA ARG A 198 9.86 -12.15 12.37
C ARG A 198 10.41 -13.58 12.51
N ALA A 199 10.74 -13.99 13.73
CA ALA A 199 11.27 -15.32 14.03
C ALA A 199 10.23 -16.45 13.78
N SER A 200 8.93 -16.15 13.76
CA SER A 200 7.89 -17.14 13.49
C SER A 200 7.89 -17.68 12.06
N GLY A 201 8.54 -16.98 11.12
CA GLY A 201 8.56 -17.34 9.71
C GLY A 201 7.29 -16.95 8.94
N LEU A 202 6.31 -16.28 9.58
CA LEU A 202 5.15 -15.73 8.87
C LEU A 202 5.56 -14.62 7.93
N ARG A 203 4.83 -14.49 6.80
CA ARG A 203 4.93 -13.34 5.91
C ARG A 203 4.17 -12.17 6.53
N LEU A 204 4.73 -10.96 6.40
CA LEU A 204 4.10 -9.74 6.88
C LEU A 204 3.62 -8.89 5.70
N GLY A 205 2.32 -8.62 5.64
CA GLY A 205 1.74 -7.58 4.80
C GLY A 205 1.47 -6.31 5.61
N VAL A 206 1.71 -5.14 5.03
CA VAL A 206 1.46 -3.85 5.69
C VAL A 206 0.62 -2.95 4.81
N SER A 207 -0.48 -2.42 5.37
CA SER A 207 -1.29 -1.37 4.74
C SER A 207 -0.62 -0.01 4.79
N THR A 208 -0.70 0.75 3.69
CA THR A 208 -0.18 2.13 3.60
C THR A 208 -1.17 3.04 2.87
N HIS A 209 -1.19 4.32 3.25
CA HIS A 209 -2.14 5.32 2.72
C HIS A 209 -1.42 6.52 2.06
N GLY A 210 -0.09 6.56 2.09
CA GLY A 210 0.73 7.63 1.51
C GLY A 210 2.21 7.38 1.67
N TYR A 211 3.02 8.33 1.22
CA TYR A 211 4.49 8.20 1.18
C TYR A 211 5.12 8.00 2.55
N ALA A 212 4.68 8.75 3.57
CA ALA A 212 5.24 8.65 4.91
C ALA A 212 5.04 7.25 5.52
N GLU A 213 3.86 6.65 5.30
CA GLU A 213 3.56 5.30 5.75
C GLU A 213 4.34 4.23 4.96
N MET A 214 4.58 4.46 3.65
CA MET A 214 5.41 3.57 2.82
C MET A 214 6.86 3.57 3.29
N VAL A 215 7.44 4.73 3.57
CA VAL A 215 8.80 4.85 4.14
C VAL A 215 8.88 4.19 5.51
N ARG A 216 7.82 4.31 6.33
CA ARG A 216 7.74 3.62 7.63
C ARG A 216 7.64 2.11 7.48
N ALA A 217 6.79 1.63 6.57
CA ALA A 217 6.66 0.19 6.27
C ALA A 217 7.99 -0.41 5.77
N ASP A 218 8.76 0.31 4.95
CA ASP A 218 10.07 -0.12 4.48
C ASP A 218 11.06 -0.44 5.62
N LYS A 219 10.96 0.26 6.77
CA LYS A 219 11.85 0.05 7.92
C LYS A 219 11.75 -1.35 8.51
N VAL A 220 10.61 -2.00 8.40
CA VAL A 220 10.40 -3.37 8.91
C VAL A 220 10.59 -4.44 7.86
N SER A 221 10.85 -4.08 6.58
CA SER A 221 11.07 -5.00 5.45
C SER A 221 9.96 -6.06 5.30
N PRO A 222 8.70 -5.65 5.09
CA PRO A 222 7.57 -6.58 5.01
C PRO A 222 7.66 -7.44 3.74
N SER A 223 6.86 -8.51 3.71
CA SER A 223 6.77 -9.43 2.56
C SER A 223 6.00 -8.82 1.39
N TYR A 224 5.06 -7.90 1.66
CA TYR A 224 4.36 -7.10 0.66
C TYR A 224 3.80 -5.82 1.28
N ILE A 225 3.49 -4.83 0.42
CA ILE A 225 2.87 -3.57 0.82
C ILE A 225 1.52 -3.42 0.11
N ALA A 226 0.47 -3.13 0.88
CA ALA A 226 -0.84 -2.78 0.36
C ALA A 226 -1.02 -1.26 0.35
N MET A 227 -1.55 -0.73 -0.75
CA MET A 227 -1.70 0.70 -1.02
C MET A 227 -3.17 1.05 -1.27
N GLY A 228 -3.71 1.96 -0.47
CA GLY A 228 -5.12 2.38 -0.61
C GLY A 228 -5.53 3.46 0.40
N ALA A 229 -6.81 3.82 0.49
CA ALA A 229 -7.86 3.38 -0.45
C ALA A 229 -7.70 4.09 -1.80
N VAL A 230 -7.76 3.33 -2.91
CA VAL A 230 -7.64 3.91 -4.25
C VAL A 230 -8.89 4.72 -4.59
N TYR A 231 -10.08 4.21 -4.27
CA TYR A 231 -11.37 4.88 -4.47
C TYR A 231 -12.16 4.98 -3.16
N PRO A 232 -13.24 5.76 -3.13
CA PRO A 232 -14.11 5.86 -1.95
C PRO A 232 -14.59 4.48 -1.48
N THR A 233 -14.51 4.24 -0.18
CA THR A 233 -14.97 3.00 0.44
C THR A 233 -15.71 3.30 1.75
N THR A 234 -16.68 2.46 2.09
CA THR A 234 -17.45 2.55 3.33
C THR A 234 -17.06 1.47 4.36
N LEU A 235 -16.13 0.57 3.99
CA LEU A 235 -15.74 -0.57 4.85
C LEU A 235 -14.81 -0.19 6.01
N LYS A 236 -14.05 0.88 5.84
CA LYS A 236 -13.20 1.47 6.88
C LYS A 236 -13.34 2.99 6.78
N LYS A 237 -13.51 3.66 7.93
CA LYS A 237 -13.41 5.12 7.98
C LYS A 237 -11.94 5.49 7.76
N MET A 238 -11.68 6.17 6.66
CA MET A 238 -10.33 6.58 6.28
C MET A 238 -10.02 7.95 6.86
N ALA A 239 -8.82 8.13 7.39
CA ALA A 239 -8.31 9.44 7.80
C ALA A 239 -7.90 10.30 6.60
N THR A 240 -7.60 9.67 5.47
CA THR A 240 -7.17 10.33 4.23
C THR A 240 -8.24 10.21 3.14
N ALA A 241 -8.26 11.17 2.22
CA ALA A 241 -9.05 11.08 1.00
C ALA A 241 -8.58 9.89 0.13
N PRO A 242 -9.44 9.35 -0.75
CA PRO A 242 -9.05 8.33 -1.72
C PRO A 242 -7.86 8.80 -2.56
N GLN A 243 -6.90 7.90 -2.79
CA GLN A 243 -5.62 8.24 -3.42
C GLN A 243 -5.73 8.40 -4.94
N GLY A 244 -6.63 7.68 -5.58
CA GLY A 244 -6.77 7.63 -7.02
C GLY A 244 -5.65 6.87 -7.73
N VAL A 245 -5.87 6.54 -9.00
CA VAL A 245 -4.92 5.76 -9.81
C VAL A 245 -3.61 6.49 -10.10
N ALA A 246 -3.65 7.82 -10.17
CA ALA A 246 -2.44 8.61 -10.44
C ALA A 246 -1.42 8.51 -9.30
N ARG A 247 -1.89 8.58 -8.04
CA ARG A 247 -1.03 8.37 -6.86
C ARG A 247 -0.64 6.91 -6.74
N LEU A 248 -1.56 5.97 -6.94
CA LEU A 248 -1.24 4.54 -6.95
C LEU A 248 -0.10 4.21 -7.91
N GLY A 249 -0.11 4.77 -9.13
CA GLY A 249 0.98 4.58 -10.10
C GLY A 249 2.30 5.22 -9.67
N ALA A 250 2.27 6.32 -8.91
CA ALA A 250 3.49 6.91 -8.35
C ALA A 250 4.06 6.04 -7.22
N TYR A 251 3.18 5.49 -6.37
CA TYR A 251 3.54 4.57 -5.29
C TYR A 251 4.09 3.26 -5.83
N ALA A 252 3.46 2.69 -6.88
CA ALA A 252 3.92 1.45 -7.51
C ALA A 252 5.35 1.58 -8.05
N ARG A 253 5.70 2.73 -8.64
CA ARG A 253 7.07 2.99 -9.10
C ARG A 253 8.08 3.10 -7.95
N LEU A 254 7.71 3.81 -6.87
CA LEU A 254 8.57 3.92 -5.69
C LEU A 254 8.84 2.56 -5.05
N LEU A 255 7.77 1.76 -4.89
CA LEU A 255 7.79 0.47 -4.20
C LEU A 255 8.11 -0.73 -5.12
N ARG A 256 8.65 -0.50 -6.32
CA ARG A 256 8.90 -1.54 -7.33
C ARG A 256 9.72 -2.75 -6.86
N GLY A 257 10.42 -2.63 -5.74
CA GLY A 257 11.16 -3.74 -5.12
C GLY A 257 10.33 -4.62 -4.18
N TYR A 258 9.07 -4.26 -3.93
CA TYR A 258 8.13 -5.02 -3.11
C TYR A 258 7.04 -5.68 -3.95
N PRO A 259 6.52 -6.86 -3.57
CA PRO A 259 5.19 -7.29 -3.97
C PRO A 259 4.17 -6.26 -3.52
N GLN A 260 3.22 -5.89 -4.40
CA GLN A 260 2.31 -4.77 -4.20
C GLN A 260 0.87 -5.19 -4.34
N VAL A 261 -0.02 -4.61 -3.52
CA VAL A 261 -1.46 -4.85 -3.55
C VAL A 261 -2.20 -3.51 -3.56
N GLY A 262 -2.97 -3.23 -4.62
CA GLY A 262 -3.89 -2.10 -4.64
C GLY A 262 -5.21 -2.46 -3.95
N ILE A 263 -5.74 -1.60 -3.07
CA ILE A 263 -6.98 -1.87 -2.33
C ILE A 263 -7.86 -0.62 -2.18
N GLY A 264 -9.16 -0.84 -2.05
CA GLY A 264 -10.14 0.17 -1.66
C GLY A 264 -11.00 0.68 -2.81
N GLY A 265 -12.29 0.32 -2.79
CA GLY A 265 -13.31 0.78 -3.73
C GLY A 265 -13.11 0.32 -5.17
N ILE A 266 -12.29 -0.70 -5.41
CA ILE A 266 -12.03 -1.25 -6.73
C ILE A 266 -13.19 -2.18 -7.10
N ASP A 267 -13.76 -1.97 -8.28
CA ASP A 267 -14.79 -2.80 -8.92
C ASP A 267 -14.30 -3.26 -10.31
N ALA A 268 -15.11 -4.06 -11.02
CA ALA A 268 -14.73 -4.62 -12.30
C ALA A 268 -14.51 -3.56 -13.39
N VAL A 269 -15.20 -2.41 -13.32
CA VAL A 269 -15.04 -1.29 -14.27
C VAL A 269 -13.70 -0.59 -14.05
N ARG A 270 -13.27 -0.46 -12.81
CA ARG A 270 -12.04 0.22 -12.39
C ARG A 270 -10.79 -0.67 -12.46
N LEU A 271 -10.97 -1.98 -12.48
CA LEU A 271 -9.86 -2.94 -12.49
C LEU A 271 -8.81 -2.67 -13.58
N PRO A 272 -9.18 -2.41 -14.86
CA PRO A 272 -8.19 -2.18 -15.91
C PRO A 272 -7.27 -0.97 -15.64
N GLU A 273 -7.83 0.15 -15.16
CA GLU A 273 -7.03 1.34 -14.87
C GLU A 273 -6.13 1.16 -13.64
N VAL A 274 -6.57 0.35 -12.65
CA VAL A 274 -5.74 -0.01 -11.49
C VAL A 274 -4.56 -0.87 -11.94
N LEU A 275 -4.78 -1.88 -12.77
CA LEU A 275 -3.72 -2.74 -13.29
C LEU A 275 -2.72 -1.97 -14.16
N ALA A 276 -3.18 -0.98 -14.93
CA ALA A 276 -2.32 -0.11 -15.74
C ALA A 276 -1.34 0.73 -14.91
N THR A 277 -1.54 0.86 -13.58
CA THR A 277 -0.59 1.54 -12.69
C THR A 277 0.70 0.77 -12.45
N GLY A 278 0.74 -0.52 -12.81
CA GLY A 278 1.85 -1.44 -12.54
C GLY A 278 1.72 -2.18 -11.20
N VAL A 279 0.67 -1.95 -10.41
CA VAL A 279 0.39 -2.75 -9.21
C VAL A 279 0.10 -4.20 -9.62
N GLY A 280 0.85 -5.15 -9.07
CA GLY A 280 0.81 -6.55 -9.50
C GLY A 280 -0.38 -7.34 -8.97
N SER A 281 -1.08 -6.84 -7.94
CA SER A 281 -2.18 -7.54 -7.28
C SER A 281 -3.26 -6.58 -6.81
N VAL A 282 -4.51 -7.07 -6.72
CA VAL A 282 -5.65 -6.25 -6.32
C VAL A 282 -6.44 -6.94 -5.23
N ALA A 283 -6.66 -6.23 -4.12
CA ALA A 283 -7.49 -6.72 -3.01
C ALA A 283 -8.91 -6.17 -3.09
N VAL A 284 -9.87 -7.05 -2.85
CA VAL A 284 -11.30 -6.74 -2.87
C VAL A 284 -12.02 -7.36 -1.67
N VAL A 285 -13.11 -6.72 -1.25
CA VAL A 285 -14.05 -7.22 -0.24
C VAL A 285 -15.41 -7.40 -0.86
N ARG A 286 -16.16 -6.29 -1.01
CA ARG A 286 -17.55 -6.28 -1.48
C ARG A 286 -17.73 -6.78 -2.90
N ALA A 287 -16.73 -6.61 -3.76
CA ALA A 287 -16.79 -7.11 -5.13
C ALA A 287 -16.99 -8.64 -5.20
N LEU A 288 -16.61 -9.36 -4.14
CA LEU A 288 -16.86 -10.80 -4.01
C LEU A 288 -17.99 -11.10 -3.02
N VAL A 289 -17.92 -10.58 -1.79
CA VAL A 289 -18.87 -10.92 -0.72
C VAL A 289 -20.31 -10.48 -1.02
N ALA A 290 -20.49 -9.40 -1.80
CA ALA A 290 -21.81 -8.91 -2.20
C ALA A 290 -22.19 -9.30 -3.66
N ALA A 291 -21.39 -10.13 -4.32
CA ALA A 291 -21.73 -10.63 -5.64
C ALA A 291 -22.87 -11.64 -5.59
N GLU A 292 -23.70 -11.68 -6.62
CA GLU A 292 -24.77 -12.69 -6.78
C GLU A 292 -24.16 -14.10 -6.93
N ASP A 293 -23.08 -14.21 -7.70
CA ASP A 293 -22.26 -15.42 -7.86
C ASP A 293 -20.78 -15.09 -7.58
N PRO A 294 -20.33 -15.24 -6.34
CA PRO A 294 -18.95 -14.92 -5.95
C PRO A 294 -17.87 -15.73 -6.65
N GLU A 295 -18.13 -17.02 -6.92
CA GLU A 295 -17.19 -17.90 -7.61
C GLU A 295 -17.00 -17.50 -9.07
N ALA A 296 -18.09 -17.27 -9.79
CA ALA A 296 -18.03 -16.78 -11.18
C ALA A 296 -17.37 -15.39 -11.25
N THR A 297 -17.68 -14.53 -10.29
CA THR A 297 -17.05 -13.21 -10.17
C THR A 297 -15.54 -13.34 -9.94
N ALA A 298 -15.10 -14.18 -9.02
CA ALA A 298 -13.68 -14.43 -8.77
C ALA A 298 -12.96 -14.95 -10.02
N ALA A 299 -13.56 -15.89 -10.74
CA ALA A 299 -13.01 -16.44 -11.98
C ALA A 299 -12.85 -15.35 -13.06
N GLN A 300 -13.85 -14.46 -13.22
CA GLN A 300 -13.77 -13.33 -14.16
C GLN A 300 -12.64 -12.37 -13.81
N TRP A 301 -12.47 -12.03 -12.52
CA TRP A 301 -11.41 -11.15 -12.07
C TRP A 301 -10.03 -11.76 -12.29
N MET A 302 -9.84 -13.04 -11.95
CA MET A 302 -8.58 -13.74 -12.17
C MET A 302 -8.22 -13.81 -13.67
N ALA A 303 -9.20 -14.06 -14.53
CA ALA A 303 -9.00 -14.05 -15.98
C ALA A 303 -8.59 -12.66 -16.50
N ALA A 304 -9.27 -11.60 -16.06
CA ALA A 304 -8.92 -10.22 -16.42
C ALA A 304 -7.52 -9.82 -15.97
N MET A 305 -7.13 -10.19 -14.74
CA MET A 305 -5.79 -9.92 -14.20
C MET A 305 -4.71 -10.70 -14.95
N SER A 306 -4.97 -11.95 -15.32
CA SER A 306 -4.05 -12.77 -16.12
C SER A 306 -3.84 -12.19 -17.51
N ALA A 307 -4.90 -11.74 -18.18
CA ALA A 307 -4.82 -11.11 -19.49
C ALA A 307 -3.99 -9.82 -19.46
N ALA A 308 -4.17 -8.97 -18.44
CA ALA A 308 -3.39 -7.75 -18.26
C ALA A 308 -1.89 -8.04 -17.97
N ALA A 309 -1.58 -9.14 -17.30
CA ALA A 309 -0.20 -9.53 -17.00
C ALA A 309 0.61 -9.98 -18.22
N VAL A 310 -0.04 -10.45 -19.27
CA VAL A 310 0.61 -10.87 -20.54
C VAL A 310 0.87 -9.66 -21.45
N SER A 311 0.13 -8.56 -21.26
CA SER A 311 0.18 -7.37 -22.11
C SER A 311 1.21 -6.32 -21.63
N ASN A 312 1.80 -6.50 -20.46
CA ASN A 312 2.84 -5.67 -19.83
C ASN A 312 4.18 -6.41 -19.78
#